data_c8baf0313325bfdf2bb448b90087ceea
#
_entry.id   c8baf0313325bfdf2bb448b90087ceea
#
_cell.length_a   1.000
_cell.length_b   1.000
_cell.length_c   1.000
_cell.angle_alpha   90.00
_cell.angle_beta   90.00
_cell.angle_gamma   90.00
#
_symmetry.space_group_name_H-M   'P 1'
#
loop_
_entity.id
_entity.type
_entity.pdbx_description
1 polymer ?
#
loop_
_entity_poly.entity_id
_entity_poly.type
_entity_poly.pdbx_seq_one_letter_code
_entity_poly.pdbx_strand_id
1 'polypeptide(L)'
;MNKLDKKWQLKIVCLLLAIVLWFVIINEQNPLSEGSYTVPITVENLDSQYITSNVPKTVYVRLSGPRNTIINVGPSDIKAYIDLSNVQEGEVEVPVHVEIPGGTELKKQSMTSTKITVDVYTVKEFKLTPHVVGKLDDKDFI
;
A
#
# COMPACT_ATOMS: atom_id res chain seq x y z
N MET A 1 52.94 -34.85 -30.54
CA MET A 1 51.92 -33.87 -30.11
C MET A 1 50.61 -34.23 -30.80
N ASN A 2 49.72 -34.70 -29.98
CA ASN A 2 48.56 -35.45 -30.41
C ASN A 2 47.47 -34.55 -30.99
N LYS A 3 47.08 -34.83 -32.21
CA LYS A 3 45.91 -34.20 -32.88
C LYS A 3 44.61 -34.49 -32.10
N LEU A 4 44.62 -35.40 -31.13
CA LEU A 4 43.51 -35.69 -30.23
C LEU A 4 43.27 -34.60 -29.22
N ASP A 5 44.33 -33.95 -28.73
CA ASP A 5 44.20 -32.93 -27.68
C ASP A 5 43.49 -31.65 -28.19
N LYS A 6 43.71 -31.31 -29.43
CA LYS A 6 43.08 -30.11 -30.03
C LYS A 6 41.59 -30.31 -30.25
N LYS A 7 41.16 -31.51 -30.58
CA LYS A 7 39.73 -31.84 -30.72
C LYS A 7 39.03 -31.93 -29.38
N TRP A 8 39.75 -32.36 -28.37
CA TRP A 8 39.18 -32.43 -26.99
C TRP A 8 39.06 -31.05 -26.36
N GLN A 9 40.04 -30.20 -26.56
CA GLN A 9 39.98 -28.80 -26.16
C GLN A 9 38.79 -28.08 -26.80
N LEU A 10 38.56 -28.33 -28.10
CA LEU A 10 37.39 -27.78 -28.79
C LEU A 10 36.06 -28.25 -28.19
N LYS A 11 35.96 -29.52 -27.83
CA LYS A 11 34.76 -30.06 -27.13
C LYS A 11 34.53 -29.42 -25.79
N ILE A 12 35.57 -29.18 -25.01
CA ILE A 12 35.48 -28.50 -23.71
C ILE A 12 35.01 -27.06 -23.89
N VAL A 13 35.56 -26.34 -24.84
CA VAL A 13 35.14 -24.97 -25.19
C VAL A 13 33.68 -24.91 -25.59
N CYS A 14 33.23 -25.84 -26.45
CA CYS A 14 31.82 -25.92 -26.84
C CYS A 14 30.91 -26.24 -25.65
N LEU A 15 31.35 -27.12 -24.76
CA LEU A 15 30.59 -27.44 -23.54
C LEU A 15 30.46 -26.23 -22.61
N LEU A 16 31.56 -25.50 -22.40
CA LEU A 16 31.53 -24.27 -21.57
C LEU A 16 30.63 -23.20 -22.18
N LEU A 17 30.69 -22.99 -23.50
CA LEU A 17 29.79 -22.09 -24.21
C LEU A 17 28.33 -22.51 -24.07
N ALA A 18 28.03 -23.80 -24.15
CA ALA A 18 26.68 -24.31 -23.96
C ALA A 18 26.17 -24.06 -22.55
N ILE A 19 27.01 -24.24 -21.52
CA ILE A 19 26.66 -23.97 -20.14
C ILE A 19 26.39 -22.47 -19.93
N VAL A 20 27.25 -21.60 -20.49
CA VAL A 20 27.07 -20.14 -20.37
C VAL A 20 25.78 -19.70 -21.04
N LEU A 21 25.51 -20.17 -22.25
CA LEU A 21 24.26 -19.89 -22.98
C LEU A 21 23.04 -20.42 -22.21
N TRP A 22 23.12 -21.59 -21.67
CA TRP A 22 22.06 -22.18 -20.84
C TRP A 22 21.78 -21.33 -19.61
N PHE A 23 22.83 -20.86 -18.93
CA PHE A 23 22.72 -20.00 -17.76
C PHE A 23 22.08 -18.65 -18.12
N VAL A 24 22.47 -18.05 -19.25
CA VAL A 24 21.88 -16.80 -19.74
C VAL A 24 20.40 -16.98 -20.04
N ILE A 25 20.04 -18.06 -20.74
CA ILE A 25 18.64 -18.34 -21.12
C ILE A 25 17.78 -18.59 -19.88
N ILE A 26 18.28 -19.34 -18.90
CA ILE A 26 17.53 -19.56 -17.63
C ILE A 26 17.34 -18.25 -16.88
N ASN A 27 18.34 -17.41 -16.86
CA ASN A 27 18.25 -16.12 -16.20
C ASN A 27 17.26 -15.16 -16.90
N GLU A 28 17.10 -15.30 -18.23
CA GLU A 28 16.12 -14.54 -19.00
C GLU A 28 14.68 -15.07 -18.89
N GLN A 29 14.50 -16.31 -18.46
CA GLN A 29 13.15 -16.91 -18.30
C GLN A 29 12.37 -16.38 -17.09
N ASN A 30 13.02 -15.62 -16.22
CA ASN A 30 12.40 -14.90 -15.11
C ASN A 30 12.61 -13.37 -15.26
N PRO A 31 12.11 -12.76 -16.35
CA PRO A 31 12.26 -11.32 -16.49
C PRO A 31 11.57 -10.60 -15.32
N LEU A 32 12.16 -9.52 -14.86
CA LEU A 32 11.53 -8.63 -13.93
C LEU A 32 10.25 -8.06 -14.56
N SER A 33 9.16 -8.26 -13.91
CA SER A 33 7.86 -7.72 -14.29
C SER A 33 7.44 -6.66 -13.30
N GLU A 34 6.68 -5.69 -13.78
CA GLU A 34 6.10 -4.66 -12.93
C GLU A 34 4.60 -4.89 -12.81
N GLY A 35 4.10 -4.77 -11.59
CA GLY A 35 2.67 -4.78 -11.29
C GLY A 35 2.26 -3.46 -10.66
N SER A 36 1.09 -2.99 -11.04
CA SER A 36 0.49 -1.77 -10.50
C SER A 36 -0.75 -2.11 -9.70
N TYR A 37 -0.84 -1.59 -8.49
CA TYR A 37 -1.89 -1.92 -7.53
C TYR A 37 -2.46 -0.65 -6.91
N THR A 38 -3.76 -0.64 -6.70
CA THR A 38 -4.44 0.37 -5.90
C THR A 38 -4.80 -0.22 -4.56
N VAL A 39 -4.24 0.31 -3.49
CA VAL A 39 -4.34 -0.24 -2.14
C VAL A 39 -5.08 0.73 -1.25
N PRO A 40 -6.04 0.26 -0.44
CA PRO A 40 -6.70 1.10 0.54
C PRO A 40 -5.73 1.51 1.66
N ILE A 41 -5.85 2.76 2.11
CA ILE A 41 -5.07 3.27 3.24
C ILE A 41 -5.86 3.06 4.52
N THR A 42 -5.22 2.48 5.52
CA THR A 42 -5.76 2.34 6.87
C THR A 42 -5.08 3.33 7.81
N VAL A 43 -5.81 3.78 8.82
CA VAL A 43 -5.27 4.63 9.88
C VAL A 43 -5.01 3.75 11.10
N GLU A 44 -3.81 3.81 11.61
CA GLU A 44 -3.38 3.06 12.79
C GLU A 44 -3.00 4.00 13.93
N ASN A 45 -3.15 3.51 15.17
CA ASN A 45 -2.74 4.21 16.39
C ASN A 45 -3.42 5.59 16.61
N LEU A 46 -4.61 5.80 16.04
CA LEU A 46 -5.40 6.98 16.31
C LEU A 46 -6.00 6.88 17.70
N ASP A 47 -5.73 7.87 18.55
CA ASP A 47 -6.37 7.98 19.86
C ASP A 47 -7.88 8.24 19.70
N SER A 48 -8.68 7.63 20.56
CA SER A 48 -10.15 7.72 20.53
C SER A 48 -10.70 9.15 20.71
N GLN A 49 -9.85 10.08 21.14
CA GLN A 49 -10.19 11.49 21.30
C GLN A 49 -10.10 12.29 19.99
N TYR A 50 -9.49 11.71 18.96
CA TYR A 50 -9.25 12.39 17.69
C TYR A 50 -10.10 11.83 16.57
N ILE A 51 -10.51 12.72 15.69
CA ILE A 51 -11.13 12.41 14.40
C ILE A 51 -10.23 12.95 13.32
N THR A 52 -10.07 12.17 12.27
CA THR A 52 -9.30 12.57 11.09
C THR A 52 -10.22 12.95 9.95
N SER A 53 -9.87 14.03 9.27
CA SER A 53 -10.49 14.46 8.03
C SER A 53 -9.45 14.51 6.91
N ASN A 54 -9.91 14.42 5.66
CA ASN A 54 -9.05 14.47 4.48
C ASN A 54 -8.02 13.33 4.36
N VAL A 55 -8.29 12.19 4.98
CA VAL A 55 -7.47 10.99 4.77
C VAL A 55 -7.72 10.45 3.36
N PRO A 56 -6.68 10.28 2.54
CA PRO A 56 -6.84 9.64 1.24
C PRO A 56 -7.28 8.19 1.41
N LYS A 57 -8.22 7.75 0.58
CA LYS A 57 -8.78 6.40 0.69
C LYS A 57 -7.88 5.32 0.14
N THR A 58 -7.11 5.65 -0.88
CA THR A 58 -6.27 4.71 -1.61
C THR A 58 -4.94 5.31 -1.99
N VAL A 59 -3.95 4.46 -2.14
CA VAL A 59 -2.64 4.79 -2.71
C VAL A 59 -2.36 3.87 -3.88
N TYR A 60 -1.77 4.43 -4.92
CA TYR A 60 -1.31 3.67 -6.08
C TYR A 60 0.16 3.32 -5.88
N VAL A 61 0.48 2.04 -6.01
CA VAL A 61 1.84 1.52 -5.88
C VAL A 61 2.23 0.70 -7.11
N ARG A 62 3.48 0.79 -7.49
CA ARG A 62 4.08 -0.04 -8.54
C ARG A 62 5.18 -0.87 -7.92
N LEU A 63 5.05 -2.18 -8.06
CA LEU A 63 6.03 -3.15 -7.59
C LEU A 63 6.75 -3.78 -8.78
N SER A 64 8.00 -4.14 -8.57
CA SER A 64 8.81 -4.91 -9.51
C SER A 64 9.27 -6.19 -8.83
N GLY A 65 9.32 -7.25 -9.59
CA GLY A 65 9.81 -8.54 -9.10
C GLY A 65 9.80 -9.60 -10.19
N PRO A 66 10.23 -10.82 -9.89
CA PRO A 66 10.11 -11.94 -10.81
C PRO A 66 8.67 -12.13 -11.24
N ARG A 67 8.46 -12.44 -12.51
CA ARG A 67 7.13 -12.56 -13.10
C ARG A 67 6.23 -13.54 -12.34
N ASN A 68 6.77 -14.67 -11.93
CA ASN A 68 6.04 -15.66 -11.14
C ASN A 68 5.59 -15.14 -9.77
N THR A 69 6.31 -14.20 -9.18
CA THR A 69 5.93 -13.53 -7.94
C THR A 69 4.87 -12.47 -8.19
N ILE A 70 5.08 -11.61 -9.18
CA ILE A 70 4.17 -10.49 -9.49
C ILE A 70 2.77 -10.97 -9.88
N ILE A 71 2.64 -12.05 -10.64
CA ILE A 71 1.33 -12.58 -11.04
C ILE A 71 0.51 -13.14 -9.88
N ASN A 72 1.16 -13.50 -8.78
CA ASN A 72 0.52 -14.04 -7.58
C ASN A 72 0.25 -12.96 -6.52
N VAL A 73 0.77 -11.75 -6.69
CA VAL A 73 0.53 -10.64 -5.76
C VAL A 73 -0.82 -9.99 -6.04
N GLY A 74 -1.66 -9.94 -5.03
CA GLY A 74 -2.92 -9.22 -5.05
C GLY A 74 -2.87 -7.91 -4.25
N PRO A 75 -3.86 -7.02 -4.44
CA PRO A 75 -3.95 -5.80 -3.62
C PRO A 75 -4.05 -6.05 -2.12
N SER A 76 -4.57 -7.23 -1.72
CA SER A 76 -4.68 -7.65 -0.33
C SER A 76 -3.36 -8.06 0.31
N ASP A 77 -2.35 -8.36 -0.50
CA ASP A 77 -1.01 -8.71 -0.02
C ASP A 77 -0.15 -7.48 0.28
N ILE A 78 -0.63 -6.32 -0.12
CA ILE A 78 0.00 -5.03 0.10
C ILE A 78 -0.79 -4.27 1.15
N LYS A 79 -0.12 -3.78 2.18
CA LYS A 79 -0.73 -2.94 3.21
C LYS A 79 -0.23 -1.52 3.08
N ALA A 80 -1.16 -0.57 3.08
CA ALA A 80 -0.84 0.85 3.18
C ALA A 80 -1.50 1.41 4.43
N TYR A 81 -0.74 2.08 5.26
CA TYR A 81 -1.23 2.65 6.51
C TYR A 81 -0.55 3.97 6.86
N ILE A 82 -1.24 4.73 7.69
CA ILE A 82 -0.75 5.96 8.28
C ILE A 82 -0.74 5.76 9.79
N ASP A 83 0.40 6.01 10.41
CA ASP A 83 0.56 5.94 11.87
C ASP A 83 0.33 7.32 12.49
N LEU A 84 -0.66 7.40 13.35
CA LEU A 84 -1.07 8.63 14.03
C LEU A 84 -0.76 8.62 15.53
N SER A 85 0.21 7.83 15.95
CA SER A 85 0.59 7.71 17.38
C SER A 85 1.10 9.01 18.02
N ASN A 86 1.69 9.91 17.22
CA ASN A 86 2.32 11.16 17.71
C ASN A 86 1.75 12.41 17.03
N VAL A 87 0.49 12.40 16.66
CA VAL A 87 -0.15 13.55 16.01
C VAL A 87 -0.71 14.52 17.05
N GLN A 88 -0.71 15.79 16.69
CA GLN A 88 -1.35 16.87 17.45
C GLN A 88 -2.58 17.37 16.67
N GLU A 89 -3.47 18.07 17.37
CA GLU A 89 -4.61 18.74 16.77
C GLU A 89 -4.14 19.75 15.70
N GLY A 90 -4.82 19.74 14.56
CA GLY A 90 -4.56 20.63 13.43
C GLY A 90 -4.20 19.92 12.15
N GLU A 91 -3.67 20.66 11.20
CA GLU A 91 -3.18 20.12 9.93
C GLU A 91 -1.78 19.54 10.12
N VAL A 92 -1.64 18.26 9.89
CA VAL A 92 -0.39 17.51 10.07
C VAL A 92 -0.05 16.76 8.79
N GLU A 93 1.21 16.84 8.38
CA GLU A 93 1.74 16.00 7.31
C GLU A 93 2.30 14.70 7.89
N VAL A 94 1.76 13.58 7.43
CA VAL A 94 2.15 12.24 7.90
C VAL A 94 2.62 11.38 6.76
N PRO A 95 3.64 10.54 6.99
CA PRO A 95 4.11 9.61 5.97
C PRO A 95 3.10 8.48 5.74
N VAL A 96 2.98 8.04 4.51
CA VAL A 96 2.22 6.86 4.12
C VAL A 96 3.18 5.67 4.07
N HIS A 97 2.97 4.72 4.95
CA HIS A 97 3.74 3.48 4.98
C HIS A 97 3.11 2.43 4.09
N VAL A 98 3.94 1.78 3.30
CA VAL A 98 3.51 0.68 2.43
C VAL A 98 4.35 -0.55 2.75
N GLU A 99 3.68 -1.62 3.17
CA GLU A 99 4.28 -2.94 3.34
C GLU A 99 4.03 -3.77 2.09
N ILE A 100 5.10 -4.30 1.54
CA ILE A 100 5.09 -5.09 0.31
C ILE A 100 5.43 -6.56 0.61
N PRO A 101 4.91 -7.52 -0.17
CA PRO A 101 5.26 -8.93 -0.01
C PRO A 101 6.73 -9.19 -0.34
N GLY A 102 7.29 -10.23 0.28
CA GLY A 102 8.66 -10.66 0.02
C GLY A 102 8.91 -11.00 -1.45
N GLY A 103 10.12 -10.73 -1.93
CA GLY A 103 10.51 -10.97 -3.32
C GLY A 103 10.10 -9.88 -4.30
N THR A 104 9.48 -8.81 -3.84
CA THR A 104 9.12 -7.64 -4.64
C THR A 104 9.86 -6.40 -4.17
N GLU A 105 9.97 -5.42 -5.06
CA GLU A 105 10.58 -4.13 -4.80
C GLU A 105 9.60 -3.01 -5.15
N LEU A 106 9.48 -2.02 -4.27
CA LEU A 106 8.65 -0.84 -4.52
C LEU A 106 9.35 0.09 -5.49
N LYS A 107 8.80 0.26 -6.69
CA LYS A 107 9.34 1.15 -7.72
C LYS A 107 8.75 2.55 -7.68
N LYS A 108 7.46 2.65 -7.43
CA LYS A 108 6.75 3.91 -7.39
C LYS A 108 5.58 3.86 -6.42
N GLN A 109 5.36 4.98 -5.76
CA GLN A 109 4.24 5.22 -4.87
C GLN A 109 3.64 6.59 -5.25
N SER A 110 2.31 6.67 -5.37
CA SER A 110 1.65 7.91 -5.81
C SER A 110 1.79 9.04 -4.80
N MET A 111 1.86 8.70 -3.52
CA MET A 111 2.09 9.65 -2.45
C MET A 111 2.96 9.02 -1.35
N THR A 112 3.97 9.73 -0.93
CA THR A 112 4.88 9.31 0.15
C THR A 112 4.44 9.87 1.50
N SER A 113 3.81 11.04 1.49
CA SER A 113 3.19 11.70 2.63
C SER A 113 1.85 12.30 2.23
N THR A 114 1.01 12.53 3.21
CA THR A 114 -0.28 13.19 3.02
C THR A 114 -0.55 14.17 4.16
N LYS A 115 -1.25 15.24 3.83
CA LYS A 115 -1.74 16.20 4.82
C LYS A 115 -3.12 15.79 5.26
N ILE A 116 -3.28 15.59 6.55
CA ILE A 116 -4.54 15.27 7.18
C ILE A 116 -4.88 16.33 8.23
N THR A 117 -6.15 16.49 8.48
CA THR A 117 -6.63 17.33 9.57
C THR A 117 -7.04 16.43 10.74
N VAL A 118 -6.47 16.70 11.90
CA VAL A 118 -6.79 16.00 13.15
C VAL A 118 -7.59 16.94 14.04
N ASP A 119 -8.81 16.57 14.35
CA ASP A 119 -9.71 17.32 15.21
C ASP A 119 -10.01 16.55 16.49
N VAL A 120 -10.23 17.27 17.58
CA VAL A 120 -10.62 16.66 18.86
C VAL A 120 -12.13 16.39 18.84
N TYR A 121 -12.51 15.16 19.12
CA TYR A 121 -13.90 14.79 19.28
C TYR A 121 -14.45 15.35 20.59
N THR A 122 -15.21 16.44 20.52
CA THR A 122 -15.90 17.00 21.68
C THR A 122 -17.38 16.66 21.60
N VAL A 123 -17.85 15.75 22.41
CA VAL A 123 -19.27 15.50 22.59
C VAL A 123 -19.83 16.61 23.46
N LYS A 124 -20.53 17.58 22.89
CA LYS A 124 -21.37 18.51 23.64
C LYS A 124 -22.75 17.90 23.79
N GLU A 125 -23.08 17.46 24.98
CA GLU A 125 -24.45 17.12 25.33
C GLU A 125 -25.29 18.39 25.43
N PHE A 126 -26.14 18.62 24.43
CA PHE A 126 -27.18 19.65 24.55
C PHE A 126 -28.40 19.05 25.21
N LYS A 127 -28.66 19.48 26.43
CA LYS A 127 -29.90 19.16 27.12
C LYS A 127 -31.04 19.97 26.43
N LEU A 128 -31.71 19.35 25.50
CA LEU A 128 -32.92 19.91 24.94
C LEU A 128 -34.03 19.83 25.94
N THR A 129 -34.37 20.96 26.53
CA THR A 129 -35.58 21.09 27.35
C THR A 129 -36.73 21.47 26.38
N PRO A 130 -37.65 20.56 26.05
CA PRO A 130 -38.81 20.93 25.24
C PRO A 130 -39.66 21.92 26.04
N HIS A 131 -39.70 23.16 25.58
CA HIS A 131 -40.60 24.16 26.10
C HIS A 131 -41.86 24.11 25.24
N VAL A 132 -42.86 23.42 25.72
CA VAL A 132 -44.17 23.39 25.08
C VAL A 132 -44.88 24.71 25.40
N VAL A 133 -44.81 25.66 24.47
CA VAL A 133 -45.64 26.88 24.52
C VAL A 133 -46.87 26.59 23.68
N GLY A 134 -47.85 26.00 24.26
CA GLY A 134 -49.18 25.84 23.67
C GLY A 134 -50.21 26.03 24.79
N LYS A 135 -50.89 27.18 24.81
CA LYS A 135 -52.17 27.31 25.50
C LYS A 135 -53.19 26.56 24.65
N LEU A 136 -53.62 25.42 25.13
CA LEU A 136 -54.87 24.82 24.70
C LEU A 136 -56.01 25.74 25.21
N ASP A 137 -56.55 26.51 24.31
CA ASP A 137 -57.79 27.20 24.56
C ASP A 137 -58.91 26.14 24.56
N ASP A 138 -59.46 25.97 25.73
CA ASP A 138 -60.53 25.01 26.07
C ASP A 138 -61.92 25.43 25.52
N LYS A 139 -61.97 26.04 24.33
CA LYS A 139 -63.20 26.62 23.82
C LYS A 139 -63.77 26.01 22.53
N ASP A 140 -63.21 24.90 22.07
CA ASP A 140 -63.74 24.28 20.86
C ASP A 140 -64.18 22.79 21.09
N PHE A 141 -65.01 22.60 22.12
CA PHE A 141 -65.86 21.41 22.20
C PHE A 141 -67.32 21.84 22.29
N ILE A 142 -67.97 22.01 21.14
CA ILE A 142 -69.40 21.87 20.99
C ILE A 142 -69.62 20.81 19.89
#